data_c758968f02bce0573a9a562c7ec63c86
#
_entry.id   c758968f02bce0573a9a562c7ec63c86
#
_cell.length_a   1.000
_cell.length_b   1.000
_cell.length_c   1.000
_cell.angle_alpha   90.00
_cell.angle_beta   90.00
_cell.angle_gamma   90.00
#
_symmetry.space_group_name_H-M   'P 1'
#
loop_
_entity.id
_entity.type
_entity.pdbx_description
1 polymer ?
#
loop_
_entity_poly.entity_id
_entity_poly.type
_entity_poly.pdbx_seq_one_letter_code
_entity_poly.pdbx_strand_id
1 'polypeptide(L)'
;MLALTLSGGAGALTMTYPNSTTILHEQAADWAGADFRGVQVQAGALSLPPGAVSGTLTSAPVTVAAFDELVPSWNALTPAGGSVSVEVRAQVGGAWSRWFTFGSWSSGGDRASVDRQKDAAGQVLTDTLRLTRRATVYQYRVTLRGAGTVVRLLGFNTADRARFTAGLGQPGNRASWGKVVDVPRRSQMIYPDGGEAWCSPTSVSMILAHHGVNVTVPQAARGTFDRVYDGTGNWPFNTAYAGALGLRAFVTRLPNLAAAEVYTAAGQPLAVSLGWKKGELPGAPIESSSGHLMVLAGFDAQGNPVLNDPAAPDNASVRRSYPRARFEKLWLTHSGGLSYVLLPRAD
;
A
#
# COMPACT_ATOMS: atom_id res chain seq x y z
N MET A 1 0.42 9.71 -23.62
CA MET A 1 1.73 9.04 -23.43
C MET A 1 2.10 9.13 -21.97
N LEU A 2 1.80 8.09 -21.17
CA LEU A 2 2.16 8.03 -19.75
C LEU A 2 3.64 7.68 -19.69
N ALA A 3 4.48 8.63 -19.31
CA ALA A 3 5.89 8.36 -19.06
C ALA A 3 6.01 7.62 -17.71
N LEU A 4 6.08 6.29 -17.78
CA LEU A 4 6.70 5.51 -16.71
C LEU A 4 8.21 5.81 -16.83
N THR A 5 8.68 6.87 -16.21
CA THR A 5 10.12 7.12 -16.09
C THR A 5 10.69 6.13 -15.09
N LEU A 6 10.99 4.92 -15.58
CA LEU A 6 11.92 4.03 -14.91
C LEU A 6 13.31 4.66 -15.10
N SER A 7 13.72 5.53 -14.18
CA SER A 7 15.10 5.98 -14.14
C SER A 7 15.93 4.83 -13.56
N GLY A 8 16.43 3.96 -14.41
CA GLY A 8 17.46 2.97 -14.11
C GLY A 8 18.83 3.65 -14.01
N GLY A 9 18.99 4.56 -13.06
CA GLY A 9 20.24 5.12 -12.61
C GLY A 9 20.43 4.71 -11.14
N ALA A 10 21.65 4.81 -10.61
CA ALA A 10 21.96 4.52 -9.21
C ALA A 10 21.10 5.39 -8.26
N GLY A 11 19.92 4.91 -7.86
CA GLY A 11 18.97 5.63 -7.01
C GLY A 11 17.65 4.89 -6.88
N ALA A 12 16.89 5.21 -5.84
CA ALA A 12 15.61 4.61 -5.50
C ALA A 12 14.59 4.64 -6.65
N LEU A 13 13.87 3.55 -6.85
CA LEU A 13 12.83 3.47 -7.88
C LEU A 13 11.74 4.50 -7.60
N THR A 14 11.55 5.43 -8.52
CA THR A 14 10.58 6.52 -8.39
C THR A 14 9.50 6.41 -9.46
N MET A 15 8.25 6.40 -9.03
CA MET A 15 7.06 6.46 -9.87
C MET A 15 6.34 7.79 -9.59
N THR A 16 6.29 8.67 -10.59
CA THR A 16 5.64 9.99 -10.47
C THR A 16 4.42 10.07 -11.37
N TYR A 17 3.30 10.43 -10.78
CA TYR A 17 2.02 10.66 -11.43
C TYR A 17 1.50 12.07 -11.12
N PRO A 18 0.50 12.59 -11.86
CA PRO A 18 -0.05 13.92 -11.59
C PRO A 18 -0.57 14.14 -10.18
N ASN A 19 -1.02 13.08 -9.50
CA ASN A 19 -1.62 13.12 -8.15
C ASN A 19 -0.69 12.61 -7.05
N SER A 20 0.41 11.90 -7.39
CA SER A 20 1.24 11.23 -6.37
C SER A 20 2.66 10.94 -6.85
N THR A 21 3.55 10.73 -5.91
CA THR A 21 4.89 10.17 -6.14
C THR A 21 5.11 9.01 -5.18
N THR A 22 5.58 7.87 -5.68
CA THR A 22 6.00 6.72 -4.87
C THR A 22 7.49 6.50 -5.05
N ILE A 23 8.22 6.45 -3.95
CA ILE A 23 9.66 6.15 -3.93
C ILE A 23 9.87 4.84 -3.16
N LEU A 24 10.63 3.92 -3.75
CA LEU A 24 10.97 2.63 -3.16
C LEU A 24 12.48 2.53 -2.96
N HIS A 25 12.89 2.22 -1.74
CA HIS A 25 14.26 1.97 -1.33
C HIS A 25 14.45 0.46 -1.10
N GLU A 26 15.28 -0.20 -1.91
CA GLU A 26 15.45 -1.66 -1.95
C GLU A 26 16.90 -2.09 -2.16
N GLN A 27 17.77 -1.17 -2.54
CA GLN A 27 19.15 -1.44 -2.89
C GLN A 27 20.12 -0.61 -2.03
N ALA A 28 21.37 -1.02 -1.95
CA ALA A 28 22.38 -0.32 -1.14
C ALA A 28 22.53 1.16 -1.51
N ALA A 29 22.44 1.49 -2.79
CA ALA A 29 22.55 2.87 -3.28
C ALA A 29 21.39 3.78 -2.81
N ASP A 30 20.21 3.19 -2.53
CA ASP A 30 19.03 3.95 -2.10
C ASP A 30 19.17 4.53 -0.69
N TRP A 31 20.11 4.01 0.09
CA TRP A 31 20.41 4.45 1.46
C TRP A 31 21.54 5.47 1.51
N ALA A 32 22.05 5.94 0.36
CA ALA A 32 23.14 6.91 0.31
C ALA A 32 22.78 8.20 1.08
N GLY A 33 23.73 8.70 1.89
CA GLY A 33 23.53 9.90 2.72
C GLY A 33 22.68 9.72 3.97
N ALA A 34 22.21 8.49 4.26
CA ALA A 34 21.51 8.20 5.50
C ALA A 34 22.45 8.12 6.71
N ASP A 35 21.94 8.41 7.90
CA ASP A 35 22.62 8.19 9.20
C ASP A 35 22.29 6.79 9.70
N PHE A 36 23.33 5.96 9.85
CA PHE A 36 23.24 4.58 10.31
C PHE A 36 23.69 4.48 11.76
N ARG A 37 22.82 4.02 12.65
CA ARG A 37 23.13 3.78 14.06
C ARG A 37 22.78 2.34 14.45
N GLY A 38 23.79 1.47 14.48
CA GLY A 38 23.60 0.05 14.81
C GLY A 38 22.80 -0.73 13.78
N VAL A 39 22.75 -0.26 12.55
CA VAL A 39 22.23 -0.98 11.37
C VAL A 39 23.28 -1.00 10.28
N GLN A 40 23.20 -1.96 9.38
CA GLN A 40 24.03 -2.08 8.19
C GLN A 40 23.20 -2.44 6.97
N VAL A 41 23.77 -2.25 5.78
CA VAL A 41 23.19 -2.76 4.53
C VAL A 41 23.93 -4.05 4.17
N GLN A 42 23.17 -5.13 4.00
CA GLN A 42 23.69 -6.42 3.57
C GLN A 42 22.80 -6.97 2.45
N ALA A 43 23.37 -7.31 1.31
CA ALA A 43 22.64 -7.78 0.13
C ALA A 43 21.45 -6.89 -0.24
N GLY A 44 21.62 -5.56 -0.18
CA GLY A 44 20.56 -4.57 -0.46
C GLY A 44 19.53 -4.35 0.67
N ALA A 45 19.51 -5.18 1.69
CA ALA A 45 18.57 -5.07 2.81
C ALA A 45 19.21 -4.40 4.03
N LEU A 46 18.40 -3.70 4.83
CA LEU A 46 18.81 -3.21 6.14
C LEU A 46 18.75 -4.36 7.15
N SER A 47 19.80 -4.50 7.95
CA SER A 47 19.90 -5.54 8.97
C SER A 47 20.64 -5.02 10.21
N LEU A 48 20.55 -5.74 11.30
CA LEU A 48 21.35 -5.51 12.49
C LEU A 48 22.71 -6.23 12.35
N PRO A 49 23.84 -5.59 12.70
CA PRO A 49 25.13 -6.29 12.80
C PRO A 49 25.07 -7.43 13.82
N PRO A 50 25.98 -8.43 13.73
CA PRO A 50 26.07 -9.49 14.73
C PRO A 50 26.17 -8.94 16.16
N GLY A 51 25.36 -9.47 17.07
CA GLY A 51 25.29 -9.07 18.47
C GLY A 51 24.42 -7.81 18.74
N ALA A 52 24.04 -7.04 17.72
CA ALA A 52 23.14 -5.93 17.91
C ALA A 52 21.67 -6.42 18.08
N VAL A 53 20.97 -5.82 19.02
CA VAL A 53 19.54 -6.11 19.29
C VAL A 53 18.62 -4.97 18.88
N SER A 54 19.17 -3.81 18.53
CA SER A 54 18.43 -2.66 18.01
C SER A 54 19.34 -1.77 17.20
N GLY A 55 18.76 -1.09 16.21
CA GLY A 55 19.45 -0.09 15.42
C GLY A 55 18.47 0.76 14.62
N THR A 56 18.93 1.91 14.16
CA THR A 56 18.10 2.92 13.49
C THR A 56 18.81 3.47 12.27
N LEU A 57 18.10 3.58 11.16
CA LEU A 57 18.49 4.36 10.00
C LEU A 57 17.62 5.62 9.94
N THR A 58 18.26 6.79 9.74
CA THR A 58 17.57 8.04 9.42
C THR A 58 17.98 8.48 8.02
N SER A 59 17.02 8.68 7.11
CA SER A 59 17.30 9.07 5.73
C SER A 59 17.88 10.46 5.64
N ALA A 60 18.56 10.79 4.54
CA ALA A 60 18.67 12.18 4.12
C ALA A 60 17.26 12.78 3.86
N PRO A 61 17.09 14.11 3.86
CA PRO A 61 15.86 14.74 3.40
C PRO A 61 15.53 14.32 1.96
N VAL A 62 14.28 13.92 1.72
CA VAL A 62 13.78 13.48 0.42
C VAL A 62 12.90 14.58 -0.18
N THR A 63 13.29 15.08 -1.35
CA THR A 63 12.52 16.10 -2.08
C THR A 63 11.61 15.44 -3.10
N VAL A 64 10.33 15.82 -3.11
CA VAL A 64 9.29 15.31 -4.01
C VAL A 64 8.38 16.45 -4.50
N ALA A 65 7.45 16.12 -5.41
CA ALA A 65 6.36 17.03 -5.74
C ALA A 65 5.55 17.42 -4.49
N ALA A 66 4.89 18.58 -4.52
CA ALA A 66 4.08 19.05 -3.39
C ALA A 66 3.03 18.02 -2.97
N PHE A 67 2.95 17.72 -1.69
CA PHE A 67 2.05 16.72 -1.11
C PHE A 67 1.47 17.19 0.22
N ASP A 68 0.31 16.66 0.57
CA ASP A 68 -0.33 16.84 1.86
C ASP A 68 -0.78 15.51 2.50
N GLU A 69 -0.53 14.37 1.82
CA GLU A 69 -0.64 13.03 2.39
C GLU A 69 0.62 12.20 2.13
N LEU A 70 0.95 11.32 3.09
CA LEU A 70 2.01 10.33 2.94
C LEU A 70 1.58 9.02 3.58
N VAL A 71 1.75 7.91 2.84
CA VAL A 71 1.56 6.55 3.32
C VAL A 71 2.87 5.78 3.14
N PRO A 72 3.46 5.22 4.21
CA PRO A 72 4.64 4.39 4.10
C PRO A 72 4.28 2.95 3.72
N SER A 73 5.29 2.19 3.33
CA SER A 73 5.24 0.73 3.16
C SER A 73 6.57 0.13 3.59
N TRP A 74 6.56 -1.10 4.05
CA TRP A 74 7.80 -1.84 4.32
C TRP A 74 7.62 -3.32 4.07
N ASN A 75 8.70 -3.99 3.64
CA ASN A 75 8.78 -5.43 3.63
C ASN A 75 9.90 -5.85 4.58
N ALA A 76 9.52 -6.50 5.66
CA ALA A 76 10.44 -6.90 6.72
C ALA A 76 10.20 -8.34 7.15
N LEU A 77 11.26 -8.97 7.66
CA LEU A 77 11.19 -10.21 8.41
C LEU A 77 11.70 -9.93 9.82
N THR A 78 10.95 -10.36 10.80
CA THR A 78 11.31 -10.22 12.21
C THR A 78 11.30 -11.59 12.88
N PRO A 79 12.31 -11.91 13.68
CA PRO A 79 12.28 -13.11 14.52
C PRO A 79 11.25 -12.94 15.65
N ALA A 80 11.03 -13.97 16.44
CA ALA A 80 10.19 -13.90 17.63
C ALA A 80 10.69 -12.78 18.56
N GLY A 81 9.78 -11.88 18.97
CA GLY A 81 10.10 -10.70 19.77
C GLY A 81 10.75 -9.54 19.01
N GLY A 82 11.06 -9.72 17.72
CA GLY A 82 11.56 -8.64 16.87
C GLY A 82 10.45 -7.77 16.31
N SER A 83 10.80 -6.53 15.94
CA SER A 83 9.87 -5.58 15.35
C SER A 83 10.56 -4.53 14.48
N VAL A 84 9.77 -3.89 13.64
CA VAL A 84 10.15 -2.71 12.84
C VAL A 84 9.19 -1.58 13.16
N SER A 85 9.74 -0.36 13.32
CA SER A 85 8.95 0.87 13.42
C SER A 85 9.40 1.84 12.35
N VAL A 86 8.44 2.44 11.64
CA VAL A 86 8.69 3.48 10.62
C VAL A 86 8.11 4.79 11.11
N GLU A 87 8.90 5.85 11.01
CA GLU A 87 8.53 7.21 11.38
C GLU A 87 8.83 8.16 10.22
N VAL A 88 8.04 9.21 10.10
CA VAL A 88 8.21 10.25 9.09
C VAL A 88 8.06 11.62 9.74
N ARG A 89 8.83 12.58 9.26
CA ARG A 89 8.58 14.02 9.48
C ARG A 89 8.58 14.76 8.16
N ALA A 90 7.84 15.84 8.08
CA ALA A 90 7.76 16.68 6.88
C ALA A 90 8.13 18.12 7.18
N GLN A 91 8.66 18.82 6.19
CA GLN A 91 8.97 20.23 6.31
C GLN A 91 7.75 21.06 5.88
N VAL A 92 7.04 21.61 6.87
CA VAL A 92 5.80 22.36 6.66
C VAL A 92 6.05 23.83 7.03
N GLY A 93 5.87 24.74 6.06
CA GLY A 93 6.12 26.17 6.29
C GLY A 93 7.56 26.51 6.65
N GLY A 94 8.53 25.72 6.17
CA GLY A 94 9.97 25.92 6.43
C GLY A 94 10.49 25.25 7.71
N ALA A 95 9.63 24.68 8.55
CA ALA A 95 10.01 23.99 9.78
C ALA A 95 9.70 22.49 9.73
N TRP A 96 10.54 21.68 10.38
CA TRP A 96 10.25 20.25 10.53
C TRP A 96 9.09 20.04 11.52
N SER A 97 8.16 19.14 11.13
CA SER A 97 7.19 18.57 12.08
C SER A 97 7.90 17.73 13.15
N ARG A 98 7.15 17.31 14.17
CA ARG A 98 7.58 16.17 14.98
C ARG A 98 7.75 14.91 14.10
N TRP A 99 8.39 13.88 14.63
CA TRP A 99 8.36 12.55 14.07
C TRP A 99 6.99 11.93 14.34
N PHE A 100 6.30 11.56 13.26
CA PHE A 100 5.06 10.80 13.30
C PHE A 100 5.39 9.33 13.08
N THR A 101 4.96 8.46 13.99
CA THR A 101 5.20 7.01 13.87
C THR A 101 4.01 6.30 13.24
N PHE A 102 4.28 5.28 12.42
CA PHE A 102 3.25 4.39 11.87
C PHE A 102 3.12 3.10 12.68
N GLY A 103 3.61 3.13 13.91
CA GLY A 103 3.48 2.07 14.88
C GLY A 103 4.63 1.07 14.89
N SER A 104 4.35 -0.07 15.48
CA SER A 104 5.26 -1.22 15.56
C SER A 104 4.67 -2.41 14.81
N TRP A 105 5.47 -3.05 13.99
CA TRP A 105 5.07 -4.18 13.16
C TRP A 105 6.02 -5.37 13.37
N SER A 106 5.44 -6.57 13.42
CA SER A 106 6.16 -7.84 13.53
C SER A 106 5.53 -8.87 12.59
N SER A 107 6.35 -9.68 11.93
CA SER A 107 5.88 -10.69 10.98
C SER A 107 5.08 -11.82 11.65
N GLY A 108 5.42 -12.20 12.85
CA GLY A 108 4.77 -13.29 13.60
C GLY A 108 4.18 -12.89 14.94
N GLY A 109 4.18 -11.59 15.28
CA GLY A 109 3.81 -11.12 16.60
C GLY A 109 2.82 -9.97 16.61
N ASP A 110 2.91 -9.16 17.63
CA ASP A 110 2.04 -8.02 17.89
C ASP A 110 2.27 -6.89 16.87
N ARG A 111 1.18 -6.28 16.41
CA ARG A 111 1.17 -5.13 15.50
C ARG A 111 0.25 -4.08 16.06
N ALA A 112 0.74 -2.86 16.14
CA ALA A 112 0.00 -1.76 16.72
C ALA A 112 0.39 -0.44 16.07
N SER A 113 -0.57 0.25 15.46
CA SER A 113 -0.46 1.67 15.13
C SER A 113 -0.41 2.52 16.39
N VAL A 114 -0.26 3.83 16.25
CA VAL A 114 -0.28 4.76 17.38
C VAL A 114 -1.36 5.80 17.14
N ASP A 115 -2.32 5.84 18.05
CA ASP A 115 -3.46 6.76 17.98
C ASP A 115 -3.08 8.19 18.40
N ARG A 116 -3.95 9.17 18.06
CA ARG A 116 -3.92 10.57 18.53
C ARG A 116 -2.63 11.33 18.29
N GLN A 117 -1.91 10.99 17.24
CA GLN A 117 -0.72 11.73 16.84
C GLN A 117 -1.11 12.97 16.04
N LYS A 118 -0.92 14.14 16.63
CA LYS A 118 -1.23 15.43 16.03
C LYS A 118 -0.26 16.52 16.53
N ASP A 119 0.07 17.47 15.64
CA ASP A 119 0.70 18.74 15.95
C ASP A 119 0.20 19.85 14.99
N ALA A 120 0.83 21.01 14.99
CA ALA A 120 0.50 22.12 14.10
C ALA A 120 0.73 21.79 12.61
N ALA A 121 1.65 20.87 12.30
CA ALA A 121 2.00 20.48 10.93
C ALA A 121 1.04 19.44 10.35
N GLY A 122 0.46 18.57 11.17
CA GLY A 122 -0.40 17.50 10.68
C GLY A 122 -0.82 16.49 11.74
N GLN A 123 -1.37 15.37 11.26
CA GLN A 123 -1.80 14.23 12.09
C GLN A 123 -1.63 12.92 11.35
N VAL A 124 -1.51 11.83 12.07
CA VAL A 124 -1.61 10.46 11.54
C VAL A 124 -3.03 9.95 11.78
N LEU A 125 -3.66 9.50 10.71
CA LEU A 125 -4.97 8.84 10.71
C LEU A 125 -4.69 7.35 10.48
N THR A 126 -4.45 6.61 11.55
CA THR A 126 -4.05 5.19 11.55
C THR A 126 -2.76 4.93 10.76
N ASP A 127 -2.79 5.07 9.46
CA ASP A 127 -1.75 4.68 8.49
C ASP A 127 -1.38 5.78 7.50
N THR A 128 -2.03 6.93 7.59
CA THR A 128 -1.83 8.05 6.67
C THR A 128 -1.43 9.31 7.43
N LEU A 129 -0.24 9.82 7.17
CA LEU A 129 0.13 11.18 7.58
C LEU A 129 -0.61 12.17 6.71
N ARG A 130 -1.43 13.04 7.33
CA ARG A 130 -2.13 14.12 6.67
C ARG A 130 -1.63 15.46 7.21
N LEU A 131 -1.06 16.28 6.32
CA LEU A 131 -0.51 17.58 6.65
C LEU A 131 -1.58 18.67 6.59
N THR A 132 -1.40 19.72 7.39
CA THR A 132 -2.25 20.93 7.39
C THR A 132 -1.97 21.84 6.19
N ARG A 133 -0.75 21.80 5.65
CA ARG A 133 -0.29 22.51 4.46
C ARG A 133 0.61 21.60 3.64
N ARG A 134 0.70 21.83 2.33
CA ARG A 134 1.59 21.07 1.45
C ARG A 134 3.04 21.22 1.86
N ALA A 135 3.78 20.12 1.79
CA ALA A 135 5.21 20.01 1.90
C ALA A 135 5.81 19.54 0.57
N THR A 136 7.11 19.74 0.40
CA THR A 136 7.89 19.20 -0.73
C THR A 136 9.07 18.38 -0.25
N VAL A 137 9.29 18.33 1.08
CA VAL A 137 10.39 17.59 1.68
C VAL A 137 9.86 16.79 2.85
N TYR A 138 10.26 15.52 2.90
CA TYR A 138 10.06 14.67 4.07
C TYR A 138 11.38 13.98 4.44
N GLN A 139 11.42 13.40 5.61
CA GLN A 139 12.50 12.55 6.10
C GLN A 139 11.88 11.36 6.83
N TYR A 140 12.45 10.19 6.68
CA TYR A 140 12.00 9.00 7.39
C TYR A 140 13.06 8.43 8.31
N ARG A 141 12.61 7.67 9.28
CA ARG A 141 13.45 6.91 10.20
C ARG A 141 12.85 5.51 10.34
N VAL A 142 13.71 4.48 10.25
CA VAL A 142 13.31 3.10 10.52
C VAL A 142 14.14 2.56 11.66
N THR A 143 13.47 1.95 12.64
CA THR A 143 14.10 1.29 13.78
C THR A 143 13.84 -0.21 13.68
N LEU A 144 14.92 -1.00 13.68
CA LEU A 144 14.91 -2.44 13.74
C LEU A 144 15.14 -2.88 15.19
N ARG A 145 14.38 -3.86 15.70
CA ARG A 145 14.55 -4.49 17.01
C ARG A 145 14.52 -6.00 16.88
N GLY A 146 15.34 -6.67 17.68
CA GLY A 146 15.50 -8.13 17.69
C GLY A 146 16.57 -8.60 16.68
N ALA A 147 17.58 -9.34 17.19
CA ALA A 147 18.64 -9.90 16.36
C ALA A 147 18.05 -10.73 15.20
N GLY A 148 18.53 -10.52 13.98
CA GLY A 148 17.99 -11.17 12.77
C GLY A 148 16.83 -10.43 12.10
N THR A 149 16.38 -9.28 12.61
CA THR A 149 15.41 -8.42 11.92
C THR A 149 16.03 -7.84 10.65
N VAL A 150 15.31 -7.98 9.52
CA VAL A 150 15.72 -7.52 8.19
C VAL A 150 14.61 -6.71 7.55
N VAL A 151 14.95 -5.55 6.94
CA VAL A 151 14.04 -4.75 6.12
C VAL A 151 14.55 -4.76 4.68
N ARG A 152 13.74 -5.27 3.76
CA ARG A 152 14.08 -5.46 2.34
C ARG A 152 13.54 -4.37 1.43
N LEU A 153 12.53 -3.64 1.89
CA LEU A 153 11.93 -2.53 1.15
C LEU A 153 11.39 -1.51 2.14
N LEU A 154 11.64 -0.24 1.85
CA LEU A 154 10.89 0.89 2.40
C LEU A 154 10.29 1.68 1.24
N GLY A 155 9.00 1.88 1.25
CA GLY A 155 8.28 2.66 0.25
C GLY A 155 7.57 3.85 0.88
N PHE A 156 7.49 4.95 0.15
CA PHE A 156 6.77 6.14 0.59
C PHE A 156 5.94 6.68 -0.58
N ASN A 157 4.62 6.62 -0.44
CA ASN A 157 3.70 7.25 -1.37
C ASN A 157 3.28 8.61 -0.83
N THR A 158 3.69 9.69 -1.49
CA THR A 158 3.24 11.06 -1.24
C THR A 158 2.17 11.45 -2.24
N ALA A 159 1.16 12.21 -1.81
CA ALA A 159 0.06 12.62 -2.68
C ALA A 159 -0.47 14.02 -2.33
N ASP A 160 -0.98 14.71 -3.34
CA ASP A 160 -1.72 15.97 -3.21
C ASP A 160 -3.22 15.69 -3.35
N ARG A 161 -3.96 15.80 -2.26
CA ARG A 161 -5.42 15.54 -2.23
C ARG A 161 -6.20 16.39 -3.22
N ALA A 162 -5.79 17.63 -3.43
CA ALA A 162 -6.46 18.51 -4.40
C ALA A 162 -6.28 18.02 -5.86
N ARG A 163 -5.36 17.08 -6.10
CA ARG A 163 -5.08 16.50 -7.42
C ARG A 163 -5.52 15.04 -7.54
N PHE A 164 -6.24 14.49 -6.59
CA PHE A 164 -6.69 13.09 -6.62
C PHE A 164 -7.41 12.71 -7.91
N THR A 165 -8.19 13.62 -8.47
CA THR A 165 -8.95 13.41 -9.71
C THR A 165 -8.27 13.97 -10.97
N ALA A 166 -7.00 14.41 -10.90
CA ALA A 166 -6.30 15.03 -12.03
C ALA A 166 -6.16 14.11 -13.25
N GLY A 167 -6.22 12.80 -13.06
CA GLY A 167 -6.16 11.81 -14.15
C GLY A 167 -7.52 11.24 -14.56
N LEU A 168 -8.63 11.74 -14.01
CA LEU A 168 -9.98 11.23 -14.29
C LEU A 168 -10.34 11.35 -15.77
N GLY A 169 -10.94 10.27 -16.31
CA GLY A 169 -11.49 10.27 -17.68
C GLY A 169 -10.43 10.12 -18.78
N GLN A 170 -9.20 9.76 -18.45
CA GLN A 170 -8.21 9.42 -19.48
C GLN A 170 -8.63 8.16 -20.23
N PRO A 171 -8.48 8.14 -21.58
CA PRO A 171 -8.83 6.98 -22.37
C PRO A 171 -7.99 5.77 -21.97
N GLY A 172 -8.63 4.61 -21.88
CA GLY A 172 -7.97 3.34 -21.60
C GLY A 172 -7.20 2.82 -22.82
N ASN A 173 -6.31 1.88 -22.58
CA ASN A 173 -5.61 1.14 -23.62
C ASN A 173 -6.45 -0.06 -24.07
N ARG A 174 -7.10 0.07 -25.23
CA ARG A 174 -7.95 -0.99 -25.80
C ARG A 174 -7.22 -2.32 -26.00
N ALA A 175 -5.89 -2.33 -26.17
CA ALA A 175 -5.11 -3.56 -26.29
C ALA A 175 -5.05 -4.37 -24.98
N SER A 176 -5.37 -3.74 -23.85
CA SER A 176 -5.47 -4.38 -22.52
C SER A 176 -6.87 -4.90 -22.21
N TRP A 177 -7.89 -4.57 -23.01
CA TRP A 177 -9.28 -4.95 -22.78
C TRP A 177 -9.55 -6.39 -23.20
N GLY A 178 -10.57 -7.02 -22.60
CA GLY A 178 -10.87 -8.43 -22.77
C GLY A 178 -9.90 -9.37 -22.06
N LYS A 179 -8.98 -8.84 -21.25
CA LYS A 179 -7.99 -9.60 -20.50
C LYS A 179 -8.27 -9.52 -19.01
N VAL A 180 -8.47 -10.68 -18.39
CA VAL A 180 -8.74 -10.80 -16.97
C VAL A 180 -7.78 -11.82 -16.38
N VAL A 181 -7.00 -11.41 -15.40
CA VAL A 181 -6.08 -12.27 -14.65
C VAL A 181 -6.89 -13.29 -13.85
N ASP A 182 -6.47 -14.54 -13.89
CA ASP A 182 -7.11 -15.58 -13.08
C ASP A 182 -6.61 -15.46 -11.63
N VAL A 183 -7.42 -14.76 -10.84
CA VAL A 183 -7.19 -14.55 -9.40
C VAL A 183 -8.20 -15.42 -8.65
N PRO A 184 -7.77 -16.25 -7.68
CA PRO A 184 -8.68 -17.03 -6.84
C PRO A 184 -9.76 -16.16 -6.20
N ARG A 185 -11.01 -16.64 -6.18
CA ARG A 185 -12.16 -15.89 -5.69
C ARG A 185 -12.41 -16.24 -4.23
N ARG A 186 -12.46 -15.24 -3.35
CA ARG A 186 -12.69 -15.42 -1.93
C ARG A 186 -13.67 -14.37 -1.42
N SER A 187 -14.76 -14.82 -0.80
CA SER A 187 -15.68 -13.96 -0.09
C SER A 187 -15.23 -13.82 1.36
N GLN A 188 -15.30 -12.60 1.90
CA GLN A 188 -15.16 -12.34 3.33
C GLN A 188 -16.43 -12.73 4.10
N MET A 189 -17.59 -12.69 3.46
CA MET A 189 -18.91 -12.82 4.07
C MET A 189 -19.25 -14.24 4.54
N ILE A 190 -18.46 -15.25 4.13
CA ILE A 190 -18.64 -16.63 4.58
C ILE A 190 -18.02 -16.89 5.97
N TYR A 191 -17.41 -15.89 6.59
CA TYR A 191 -16.77 -15.98 7.90
C TYR A 191 -17.59 -15.20 8.93
N PRO A 192 -18.31 -15.87 9.86
CA PRO A 192 -19.19 -15.21 10.83
C PRO A 192 -18.44 -14.39 11.89
N ASP A 193 -17.16 -14.72 12.12
CA ASP A 193 -16.39 -14.14 13.23
C ASP A 193 -15.59 -12.90 12.76
N GLY A 194 -16.24 -11.88 12.21
CA GLY A 194 -15.64 -10.62 11.82
C GLY A 194 -15.36 -10.46 10.31
N GLY A 195 -15.83 -11.42 9.49
CA GLY A 195 -15.64 -11.40 8.04
C GLY A 195 -16.12 -10.10 7.39
N GLU A 196 -17.18 -9.49 7.90
CA GLU A 196 -17.73 -8.23 7.39
C GLU A 196 -16.72 -7.07 7.38
N ALA A 197 -15.65 -7.14 8.19
CA ALA A 197 -14.58 -6.13 8.27
C ALA A 197 -13.27 -6.55 7.56
N TRP A 198 -13.24 -7.70 6.86
CA TRP A 198 -11.99 -8.30 6.34
C TRP A 198 -11.76 -8.06 4.84
N CYS A 199 -12.28 -6.99 4.24
CA CYS A 199 -12.09 -6.72 2.81
C CYS A 199 -10.61 -6.64 2.41
N SER A 200 -9.78 -5.96 3.21
CA SER A 200 -8.36 -5.78 2.94
C SER A 200 -7.58 -7.10 2.99
N PRO A 201 -7.57 -7.88 4.10
CA PRO A 201 -6.85 -9.16 4.14
C PRO A 201 -7.42 -10.20 3.17
N THR A 202 -8.73 -10.18 2.86
CA THR A 202 -9.31 -11.06 1.86
C THR A 202 -8.74 -10.74 0.48
N SER A 203 -8.68 -9.46 0.10
CA SER A 203 -8.06 -9.02 -1.15
C SER A 203 -6.57 -9.40 -1.22
N VAL A 204 -5.82 -9.17 -0.16
CA VAL A 204 -4.40 -9.57 -0.06
C VAL A 204 -4.28 -11.10 -0.20
N SER A 205 -5.13 -11.88 0.45
CA SER A 205 -5.10 -13.35 0.37
C SER A 205 -5.38 -13.89 -1.04
N MET A 206 -6.23 -13.20 -1.82
CA MET A 206 -6.49 -13.54 -3.22
C MET A 206 -5.26 -13.29 -4.10
N ILE A 207 -4.58 -12.16 -3.92
CA ILE A 207 -3.36 -11.83 -4.68
C ILE A 207 -2.19 -12.74 -4.27
N LEU A 208 -2.03 -13.03 -2.98
CA LEU A 208 -1.05 -14.00 -2.48
C LEU A 208 -1.23 -15.36 -3.15
N ALA A 209 -2.49 -15.86 -3.19
CA ALA A 209 -2.79 -17.14 -3.82
C ALA A 209 -2.54 -17.13 -5.34
N HIS A 210 -2.78 -16.00 -6.04
CA HIS A 210 -2.41 -15.83 -7.45
C HIS A 210 -0.90 -15.99 -7.66
N HIS A 211 -0.07 -15.55 -6.72
CA HIS A 211 1.38 -15.73 -6.75
C HIS A 211 1.86 -17.04 -6.09
N GLY A 212 0.97 -18.01 -5.88
CA GLY A 212 1.33 -19.33 -5.32
C GLY A 212 1.49 -19.38 -3.80
N VAL A 213 1.24 -18.28 -3.09
CA VAL A 213 1.31 -18.22 -1.62
C VAL A 213 -0.08 -18.44 -1.02
N ASN A 214 -0.37 -19.66 -0.62
CA ASN A 214 -1.68 -20.04 -0.10
C ASN A 214 -1.81 -19.74 1.39
N VAL A 215 -2.58 -18.72 1.73
CA VAL A 215 -3.04 -18.41 3.09
C VAL A 215 -4.56 -18.33 3.09
N THR A 216 -5.21 -18.77 4.15
CA THR A 216 -6.66 -18.62 4.32
C THR A 216 -7.01 -17.16 4.65
N VAL A 217 -8.27 -16.75 4.41
CA VAL A 217 -8.73 -15.41 4.77
C VAL A 217 -8.57 -15.13 6.28
N PRO A 218 -8.94 -16.04 7.21
CA PRO A 218 -8.67 -15.83 8.63
C PRO A 218 -7.18 -15.74 9.00
N GLN A 219 -6.29 -16.45 8.29
CA GLN A 219 -4.84 -16.29 8.49
C GLN A 219 -4.37 -14.91 8.06
N ALA A 220 -4.84 -14.41 6.91
CA ALA A 220 -4.52 -13.06 6.44
C ALA A 220 -5.09 -12.00 7.40
N ALA A 221 -6.32 -12.16 7.87
CA ALA A 221 -6.93 -11.25 8.85
C ALA A 221 -6.11 -11.18 10.15
N ARG A 222 -5.71 -12.32 10.72
CA ARG A 222 -4.81 -12.33 11.89
C ARG A 222 -3.45 -11.72 11.57
N GLY A 223 -2.91 -11.95 10.37
CA GLY A 223 -1.61 -11.45 9.93
C GLY A 223 -1.55 -9.94 9.67
N THR A 224 -2.69 -9.29 9.47
CA THR A 224 -2.81 -7.85 9.20
C THR A 224 -3.48 -7.07 10.33
N PHE A 225 -3.97 -7.75 11.36
CA PHE A 225 -4.68 -7.12 12.48
C PHE A 225 -3.81 -6.10 13.19
N ASP A 226 -4.35 -4.90 13.35
CA ASP A 226 -3.77 -3.79 14.10
C ASP A 226 -4.53 -3.61 15.40
N ARG A 227 -3.85 -3.87 16.51
CA ARG A 227 -4.46 -3.89 17.86
C ARG A 227 -4.98 -2.53 18.32
N VAL A 228 -4.37 -1.42 17.88
CA VAL A 228 -4.80 -0.07 18.29
C VAL A 228 -5.93 0.44 17.40
N TYR A 229 -5.86 0.17 16.11
CA TYR A 229 -6.94 0.46 15.17
C TYR A 229 -8.15 -0.47 15.37
N ASP A 230 -7.94 -1.61 16.03
CA ASP A 230 -8.93 -2.68 16.23
C ASP A 230 -9.53 -3.18 14.91
N GLY A 231 -8.65 -3.48 13.95
CA GLY A 231 -9.10 -3.86 12.62
C GLY A 231 -7.98 -4.31 11.70
N THR A 232 -8.36 -4.69 10.49
CA THR A 232 -7.47 -5.27 9.48
C THR A 232 -7.19 -4.34 8.29
N GLY A 233 -7.70 -3.11 8.33
CA GLY A 233 -7.66 -2.15 7.23
C GLY A 233 -6.39 -1.29 7.14
N ASN A 234 -5.43 -1.43 8.07
CA ASN A 234 -4.16 -0.69 8.05
C ASN A 234 -3.36 -1.02 6.79
N TRP A 235 -3.19 -0.06 5.87
CA TRP A 235 -2.62 -0.29 4.54
C TRP A 235 -1.15 -0.73 4.59
N PRO A 236 -0.24 -0.07 5.33
CA PRO A 236 1.11 -0.54 5.54
C PRO A 236 1.19 -1.96 6.10
N PHE A 237 0.32 -2.33 7.06
CA PHE A 237 0.36 -3.66 7.67
C PHE A 237 -0.06 -4.75 6.69
N ASN A 238 -0.99 -4.46 5.77
CA ASN A 238 -1.39 -5.38 4.72
C ASN A 238 -0.24 -5.64 3.72
N THR A 239 0.44 -4.58 3.26
CA THR A 239 1.60 -4.74 2.36
C THR A 239 2.79 -5.36 3.08
N ALA A 240 3.02 -5.02 4.36
CA ALA A 240 4.07 -5.65 5.17
C ALA A 240 3.84 -7.14 5.38
N TYR A 241 2.59 -7.57 5.58
CA TYR A 241 2.22 -8.98 5.67
C TYR A 241 2.55 -9.73 4.38
N ALA A 242 2.15 -9.20 3.22
CA ALA A 242 2.50 -9.78 1.94
C ALA A 242 4.03 -9.81 1.71
N GLY A 243 4.74 -8.76 2.13
CA GLY A 243 6.20 -8.68 2.09
C GLY A 243 6.89 -9.73 2.96
N ALA A 244 6.35 -10.03 4.15
CA ALA A 244 6.86 -11.08 5.03
C ALA A 244 6.65 -12.48 4.45
N LEU A 245 5.65 -12.65 3.60
CA LEU A 245 5.37 -13.89 2.87
C LEU A 245 6.12 -14.01 1.53
N GLY A 246 7.11 -13.15 1.28
CA GLY A 246 8.03 -13.26 0.16
C GLY A 246 7.73 -12.38 -1.04
N LEU A 247 6.62 -11.64 -1.07
CA LEU A 247 6.34 -10.73 -2.16
C LEU A 247 7.05 -9.38 -2.01
N ARG A 248 7.21 -8.68 -3.11
CA ARG A 248 7.53 -7.25 -3.17
C ARG A 248 6.23 -6.47 -3.09
N ALA A 249 5.93 -5.88 -1.93
CA ALA A 249 4.64 -5.31 -1.64
C ALA A 249 4.73 -3.86 -1.16
N PHE A 250 3.93 -2.97 -1.75
CA PHE A 250 3.92 -1.55 -1.38
C PHE A 250 2.58 -0.90 -1.69
N VAL A 251 2.33 0.25 -1.04
CA VAL A 251 1.21 1.13 -1.33
C VAL A 251 1.61 2.16 -2.37
N THR A 252 0.75 2.39 -3.36
CA THR A 252 0.89 3.47 -4.34
C THR A 252 -0.46 4.12 -4.63
N ARG A 253 -0.47 5.25 -5.33
CA ARG A 253 -1.68 5.82 -5.91
C ARG A 253 -1.51 5.93 -7.41
N LEU A 254 -2.44 5.34 -8.15
CA LEU A 254 -2.49 5.41 -9.61
C LEU A 254 -3.41 6.54 -10.05
N PRO A 255 -3.07 7.29 -11.10
CA PRO A 255 -3.82 8.48 -11.50
C PRO A 255 -5.16 8.17 -12.19
N ASN A 256 -5.35 6.95 -12.71
CA ASN A 256 -6.54 6.53 -13.45
C ASN A 256 -6.52 5.02 -13.74
N LEU A 257 -7.59 4.51 -14.34
CA LEU A 257 -7.69 3.10 -14.75
C LEU A 257 -6.74 2.74 -15.89
N ALA A 258 -6.35 3.70 -16.75
CA ALA A 258 -5.38 3.43 -17.82
C ALA A 258 -3.99 3.06 -17.23
N ALA A 259 -3.60 3.66 -16.10
CA ALA A 259 -2.39 3.27 -15.39
C ALA A 259 -2.53 1.87 -14.76
N ALA A 260 -3.71 1.52 -14.26
CA ALA A 260 -3.97 0.19 -13.70
C ALA A 260 -4.00 -0.90 -14.79
N GLU A 261 -4.41 -0.59 -16.02
CA GLU A 261 -4.36 -1.49 -17.17
C GLU A 261 -2.95 -2.01 -17.45
N VAL A 262 -1.92 -1.22 -17.17
CA VAL A 262 -0.51 -1.64 -17.37
C VAL A 262 -0.17 -2.84 -16.48
N TYR A 263 -0.61 -2.80 -15.22
CA TYR A 263 -0.39 -3.90 -14.26
C TYR A 263 -1.17 -5.15 -14.65
N THR A 264 -2.48 -5.02 -14.91
CA THR A 264 -3.31 -6.18 -15.23
C THR A 264 -2.96 -6.80 -16.58
N ALA A 265 -2.52 -6.01 -17.57
CA ALA A 265 -2.00 -6.51 -18.84
C ALA A 265 -0.70 -7.30 -18.69
N ALA A 266 0.09 -6.99 -17.65
CA ALA A 266 1.29 -7.74 -17.28
C ALA A 266 0.99 -8.93 -16.33
N GLY A 267 -0.28 -9.29 -16.15
CA GLY A 267 -0.69 -10.39 -15.27
C GLY A 267 -0.64 -10.06 -13.77
N GLN A 268 -0.55 -8.78 -13.41
CA GLN A 268 -0.42 -8.33 -12.02
C GLN A 268 -1.74 -7.74 -11.52
N PRO A 269 -2.52 -8.43 -10.68
CA PRO A 269 -3.73 -7.89 -10.07
C PRO A 269 -3.37 -6.86 -8.99
N LEU A 270 -4.27 -5.91 -8.75
CA LEU A 270 -4.11 -4.84 -7.77
C LEU A 270 -5.20 -4.90 -6.70
N ALA A 271 -4.88 -4.70 -5.43
CA ALA A 271 -5.93 -4.38 -4.46
C ALA A 271 -6.17 -2.86 -4.46
N VAL A 272 -7.41 -2.44 -4.69
CA VAL A 272 -7.79 -1.04 -4.87
C VAL A 272 -8.78 -0.60 -3.80
N SER A 273 -8.58 0.61 -3.24
CA SER A 273 -9.38 1.15 -2.14
C SER A 273 -10.34 2.22 -2.62
N LEU A 274 -11.64 2.02 -2.42
CA LEU A 274 -12.66 3.01 -2.77
C LEU A 274 -13.79 3.06 -1.73
N GLY A 275 -14.59 4.11 -1.79
CA GLY A 275 -15.79 4.28 -0.99
C GLY A 275 -16.93 4.84 -1.84
N TRP A 276 -18.17 4.54 -1.46
CA TRP A 276 -19.36 4.98 -2.17
C TRP A 276 -20.59 5.09 -1.25
N LYS A 277 -21.54 5.92 -1.66
CA LYS A 277 -22.86 6.02 -1.05
C LYS A 277 -23.86 5.13 -1.80
N LYS A 278 -25.01 4.89 -1.19
CA LYS A 278 -26.12 4.12 -1.81
C LYS A 278 -26.41 4.63 -3.23
N GLY A 279 -26.41 3.70 -4.20
CA GLY A 279 -26.69 3.97 -5.61
C GLY A 279 -25.50 4.49 -6.43
N GLU A 280 -24.34 4.81 -5.82
CA GLU A 280 -23.18 5.33 -6.57
C GLU A 280 -22.40 4.24 -7.29
N LEU A 281 -22.41 2.99 -6.80
CA LEU A 281 -21.74 1.85 -7.44
C LEU A 281 -22.76 0.76 -7.78
N PRO A 282 -23.43 0.82 -8.95
CA PRO A 282 -24.40 -0.18 -9.37
C PRO A 282 -23.76 -1.57 -9.48
N GLY A 283 -24.45 -2.59 -8.97
CA GLY A 283 -23.98 -3.98 -8.97
C GLY A 283 -23.07 -4.33 -7.78
N ALA A 284 -22.75 -3.40 -6.89
CA ALA A 284 -22.02 -3.71 -5.65
C ALA A 284 -22.87 -4.61 -4.73
N PRO A 285 -22.25 -5.59 -4.04
CA PRO A 285 -22.97 -6.50 -3.15
C PRO A 285 -23.45 -5.85 -1.85
N ILE A 286 -22.86 -4.69 -1.50
CA ILE A 286 -23.25 -3.87 -0.35
C ILE A 286 -23.66 -2.47 -0.84
N GLU A 287 -24.65 -1.86 -0.17
CA GLU A 287 -25.25 -0.60 -0.62
C GLU A 287 -24.28 0.58 -0.57
N SER A 288 -23.39 0.63 0.42
CA SER A 288 -22.43 1.71 0.64
C SER A 288 -21.22 1.23 1.42
N SER A 289 -20.12 1.96 1.30
CA SER A 289 -18.93 1.77 2.13
C SER A 289 -18.18 3.07 2.31
N SER A 290 -17.68 3.32 3.51
CA SER A 290 -16.74 4.41 3.81
C SER A 290 -15.28 4.06 3.47
N GLY A 291 -15.00 2.82 3.07
CA GLY A 291 -13.70 2.32 2.64
C GLY A 291 -13.77 0.83 2.40
N HIS A 292 -13.49 0.38 1.18
CA HIS A 292 -13.57 -1.02 0.78
C HIS A 292 -12.42 -1.39 -0.15
N LEU A 293 -11.82 -2.52 0.07
CA LEU A 293 -10.76 -3.08 -0.77
C LEU A 293 -11.32 -4.19 -1.64
N MET A 294 -11.02 -4.11 -2.95
CA MET A 294 -11.34 -5.13 -3.95
C MET A 294 -10.09 -5.47 -4.76
N VAL A 295 -10.06 -6.63 -5.40
CA VAL A 295 -8.97 -6.97 -6.32
C VAL A 295 -9.38 -6.64 -7.76
N LEU A 296 -8.72 -5.67 -8.37
CA LEU A 296 -8.81 -5.40 -9.81
C LEU A 296 -8.04 -6.50 -10.55
N ALA A 297 -8.77 -7.36 -11.25
CA ALA A 297 -8.23 -8.50 -11.97
C ALA A 297 -8.01 -8.23 -13.47
N GLY A 298 -8.65 -7.20 -14.03
CA GLY A 298 -8.51 -6.89 -15.46
C GLY A 298 -9.66 -6.03 -15.97
N PHE A 299 -9.90 -6.11 -17.26
CA PHE A 299 -10.92 -5.32 -17.94
C PHE A 299 -11.70 -6.20 -18.93
N ASP A 300 -13.03 -6.01 -18.99
CA ASP A 300 -13.86 -6.66 -19.99
C ASP A 300 -13.62 -6.10 -21.42
N ALA A 301 -14.29 -6.65 -22.43
CA ALA A 301 -14.15 -6.23 -23.82
C ALA A 301 -14.62 -4.78 -24.07
N GLN A 302 -15.43 -4.23 -23.20
CA GLN A 302 -15.91 -2.85 -23.21
C GLN A 302 -14.99 -1.90 -22.43
N GLY A 303 -13.97 -2.43 -21.77
CA GLY A 303 -13.01 -1.68 -20.94
C GLY A 303 -13.52 -1.37 -19.53
N ASN A 304 -14.59 -2.01 -19.08
CA ASN A 304 -15.02 -1.91 -17.69
C ASN A 304 -14.08 -2.71 -16.78
N PRO A 305 -13.71 -2.21 -15.60
CA PRO A 305 -12.90 -2.95 -14.65
C PRO A 305 -13.63 -4.20 -14.14
N VAL A 306 -12.92 -5.32 -14.14
CA VAL A 306 -13.36 -6.60 -13.59
C VAL A 306 -12.70 -6.81 -12.25
N LEU A 307 -13.51 -6.92 -11.19
CA LEU A 307 -13.06 -7.00 -9.82
C LEU A 307 -13.41 -8.35 -9.20
N ASN A 308 -12.56 -8.79 -8.26
CA ASN A 308 -13.00 -9.71 -7.22
C ASN A 308 -13.40 -8.87 -6.01
N ASP A 309 -14.71 -8.76 -5.77
CA ASP A 309 -15.28 -8.02 -4.65
C ASP A 309 -15.53 -8.96 -3.47
N PRO A 310 -14.73 -8.87 -2.39
CA PRO A 310 -14.84 -9.79 -1.27
C PRO A 310 -16.13 -9.65 -0.47
N ALA A 311 -16.87 -8.55 -0.60
CA ALA A 311 -18.15 -8.36 0.09
C ALA A 311 -19.31 -9.15 -0.56
N ALA A 312 -19.06 -9.87 -1.65
CA ALA A 312 -20.07 -10.78 -2.22
C ALA A 312 -20.43 -11.91 -1.24
N PRO A 313 -21.67 -12.42 -1.25
CA PRO A 313 -22.15 -13.38 -0.25
C PRO A 313 -21.38 -14.71 -0.26
N ASP A 314 -20.80 -15.09 -1.38
CA ASP A 314 -20.08 -16.35 -1.56
C ASP A 314 -18.94 -16.23 -2.59
N ASN A 315 -18.07 -17.24 -2.65
CA ASN A 315 -16.91 -17.24 -3.55
C ASN A 315 -17.31 -17.25 -5.05
N ALA A 316 -18.46 -17.80 -5.41
CA ALA A 316 -18.89 -17.88 -6.82
C ALA A 316 -19.29 -16.50 -7.35
N SER A 317 -19.88 -15.65 -6.52
CA SER A 317 -20.40 -14.32 -6.87
C SER A 317 -19.40 -13.17 -6.69
N VAL A 318 -18.18 -13.46 -6.25
CA VAL A 318 -17.12 -12.47 -6.01
C VAL A 318 -16.72 -11.71 -7.28
N ARG A 319 -16.63 -12.38 -8.44
CA ARG A 319 -16.22 -11.75 -9.71
C ARG A 319 -17.31 -10.87 -10.29
N ARG A 320 -17.01 -9.57 -10.47
CA ARG A 320 -17.97 -8.55 -10.94
C ARG A 320 -17.30 -7.56 -11.88
N SER A 321 -18.09 -6.98 -12.80
CA SER A 321 -17.69 -5.81 -13.59
C SER A 321 -18.45 -4.59 -13.11
N TYR A 322 -17.79 -3.44 -13.08
CA TYR A 322 -18.40 -2.17 -12.73
C TYR A 322 -18.28 -1.17 -13.88
N PRO A 323 -19.25 -0.25 -14.08
CA PRO A 323 -19.14 0.79 -15.11
C PRO A 323 -17.86 1.62 -14.92
N ARG A 324 -16.99 1.66 -15.95
CA ARG A 324 -15.64 2.26 -15.91
C ARG A 324 -15.62 3.66 -15.30
N ALA A 325 -16.41 4.57 -15.86
CA ALA A 325 -16.41 5.97 -15.42
C ALA A 325 -16.89 6.15 -13.97
N ARG A 326 -17.84 5.33 -13.53
CA ARG A 326 -18.32 5.34 -12.14
C ARG A 326 -17.26 4.84 -11.18
N PHE A 327 -16.69 3.68 -11.47
CA PHE A 327 -15.66 3.06 -10.65
C PHE A 327 -14.43 3.99 -10.52
N GLU A 328 -13.90 4.50 -11.65
CA GLU A 328 -12.75 5.39 -11.65
C GLU A 328 -13.01 6.65 -10.82
N LYS A 329 -14.17 7.29 -11.00
CA LYS A 329 -14.54 8.47 -10.22
C LYS A 329 -14.55 8.19 -8.73
N LEU A 330 -15.18 7.11 -8.28
CA LEU A 330 -15.26 6.74 -6.86
C LEU A 330 -13.88 6.41 -6.29
N TRP A 331 -13.08 5.63 -7.01
CA TRP A 331 -11.73 5.26 -6.61
C TRP A 331 -10.81 6.48 -6.46
N LEU A 332 -10.80 7.37 -7.44
CA LEU A 332 -9.98 8.58 -7.40
C LEU A 332 -10.48 9.58 -6.35
N THR A 333 -11.79 9.82 -6.27
CA THR A 333 -12.35 10.79 -5.31
C THR A 333 -12.15 10.33 -3.87
N HIS A 334 -12.31 9.02 -3.60
CA HIS A 334 -12.21 8.48 -2.25
C HIS A 334 -10.77 8.43 -1.74
N SER A 335 -9.85 7.88 -2.54
CA SER A 335 -8.50 7.55 -2.07
C SER A 335 -7.36 8.06 -2.95
N GLY A 336 -7.68 8.80 -4.02
CA GLY A 336 -6.69 9.25 -5.00
C GLY A 336 -6.09 8.12 -5.84
N GLY A 337 -6.83 7.02 -6.00
CA GLY A 337 -6.34 5.86 -6.75
C GLY A 337 -5.46 4.91 -5.93
N LEU A 338 -5.64 4.88 -4.62
CA LEU A 338 -4.85 4.03 -3.73
C LEU A 338 -4.97 2.56 -4.08
N SER A 339 -3.80 1.93 -4.18
CA SER A 339 -3.63 0.54 -4.56
C SER A 339 -2.53 -0.14 -3.75
N TYR A 340 -2.72 -1.42 -3.43
CA TYR A 340 -1.61 -2.29 -3.07
C TYR A 340 -1.09 -2.97 -4.33
N VAL A 341 0.21 -2.87 -4.53
CA VAL A 341 0.96 -3.58 -5.54
C VAL A 341 1.72 -4.70 -4.84
N LEU A 342 1.39 -5.94 -5.18
CA LEU A 342 2.00 -7.15 -4.65
C LEU A 342 2.56 -7.94 -5.83
N LEU A 343 3.87 -8.03 -5.94
CA LEU A 343 4.58 -8.64 -7.07
C LEU A 343 5.46 -9.78 -6.58
N PRO A 344 5.75 -10.79 -7.42
CA PRO A 344 6.86 -11.70 -7.15
C PRO A 344 8.15 -10.89 -6.94
N ARG A 345 9.02 -11.35 -6.04
CA ARG A 345 10.39 -10.81 -6.00
C ARG A 345 11.14 -11.34 -7.21
N ALA A 346 11.88 -10.46 -7.87
CA ALA A 346 12.96 -10.91 -8.72
C ALA A 346 14.07 -11.50 -7.82
N ASP A 347 14.47 -12.72 -8.11
CA ASP A 347 15.60 -13.41 -7.47
C ASP A 347 16.91 -12.67 -7.76
#